data_d3404b73b3ace01d8343545a02e7ba7b
#
_entry.id   d3404b73b3ace01d8343545a02e7ba7b
#
_cell.length_a   1.000
_cell.length_b   1.000
_cell.length_c   1.000
_cell.angle_alpha   90.00
_cell.angle_beta   90.00
_cell.angle_gamma   90.00
#
_symmetry.space_group_name_H-M   'P 1'
#
loop_
_entity.id
_entity.type
_entity.pdbx_description
1 polymer ?
#
loop_
_entity_poly.entity_id
_entity_poly.type
_entity_poly.pdbx_seq_one_letter_code
_entity_poly.pdbx_strand_id
1 'polypeptide(L)'
;MARGRPVRSEIRQNIIEILHYLGKGYGYQICKIYHEIFPAVTQRSIYYHLRKGTQTGEIAVNQIKEEKGDFSWGNVVEKIYYELGEQAEPKGEPRVKEFLKKIYK
;
A
#
# COMPACT_ATOMS: atom_id res chain seq x y z
N MET A 1 14.42 -18.00 -19.11
CA MET A 1 13.82 -17.85 -18.93
C MET A 1 13.38 -17.75 -18.31
N ALA A 2 13.12 -17.74 -18.22
CA ALA A 2 12.56 -17.58 -17.85
C ALA A 2 11.84 -17.83 -17.54
N ARG A 3 11.68 -18.42 -17.50
CA ARG A 3 10.99 -18.52 -17.29
C ARG A 3 10.53 -18.45 -16.38
N GLY A 4 10.39 -19.12 -16.45
CA GLY A 4 9.33 -18.77 -15.62
C GLY A 4 9.65 -17.62 -14.90
N ARG A 5 9.42 -16.73 -15.17
CA ARG A 5 9.59 -15.65 -14.54
C ARG A 5 8.99 -15.63 -13.25
N PRO A 6 9.52 -15.05 -12.32
CA PRO A 6 8.90 -14.88 -11.07
C PRO A 6 7.67 -14.13 -11.33
N VAL A 7 6.70 -14.54 -10.72
CA VAL A 7 5.48 -13.89 -10.86
C VAL A 7 5.49 -12.76 -9.91
N ARG A 8 5.73 -11.62 -10.42
CA ARG A 8 5.66 -10.45 -9.61
C ARG A 8 4.31 -9.84 -9.88
N SER A 9 3.50 -9.70 -8.88
CA SER A 9 2.18 -9.15 -9.05
C SER A 9 2.25 -7.67 -9.41
N GLU A 10 1.54 -7.31 -10.44
CA GLU A 10 1.46 -5.91 -10.84
C GLU A 10 0.78 -5.10 -9.75
N ILE A 11 -0.22 -5.68 -9.11
CA ILE A 11 -0.91 -4.99 -8.01
C ILE A 11 0.06 -4.68 -6.89
N ARG A 12 0.86 -5.67 -6.51
CA ARG A 12 1.82 -5.47 -5.43
C ARG A 12 2.86 -4.44 -5.80
N GLN A 13 3.33 -4.46 -7.05
CA GLN A 13 4.30 -3.48 -7.49
C GLN A 13 3.71 -2.07 -7.44
N ASN A 14 2.45 -1.92 -7.84
CA ASN A 14 1.79 -0.62 -7.76
C ASN A 14 1.70 -0.11 -6.32
N ILE A 15 1.42 -1.02 -5.39
CA ILE A 15 1.39 -0.65 -3.98
C ILE A 15 2.77 -0.20 -3.52
N ILE A 16 3.81 -0.89 -3.95
CA ILE A 16 5.18 -0.53 -3.61
C ILE A 16 5.50 0.88 -4.12
N GLU A 17 5.06 1.19 -5.35
CA GLU A 17 5.29 2.52 -5.89
C GLU A 17 4.58 3.59 -5.07
N ILE A 18 3.36 3.31 -4.63
CA ILE A 18 2.63 4.25 -3.79
C ILE A 18 3.39 4.50 -2.49
N LEU A 19 3.83 3.43 -1.84
CA LEU A 19 4.54 3.58 -0.58
C LEU A 19 5.88 4.26 -0.77
N HIS A 20 6.50 4.08 -1.92
CA HIS A 20 7.78 4.72 -2.22
C HIS A 20 7.68 6.24 -2.12
N TYR A 21 6.60 6.80 -2.67
CA TYR A 21 6.43 8.26 -2.65
C TYR A 21 5.68 8.76 -1.43
N LEU A 22 4.79 7.94 -0.88
CA LEU A 22 4.00 8.32 0.28
C LEU A 22 4.80 8.24 1.59
N GLY A 23 5.73 7.31 1.64
CA GLY A 23 6.51 7.05 2.84
C GLY A 23 5.86 5.96 3.66
N LYS A 24 4.71 6.23 4.22
CA LYS A 24 3.95 5.22 4.94
C LYS A 24 2.48 5.55 4.79
N GLY A 25 1.65 4.53 4.90
CA GLY A 25 0.21 4.72 4.79
C GLY A 25 -0.52 3.52 5.35
N TYR A 26 -1.75 3.75 5.76
CA TYR A 26 -2.57 2.65 6.24
C TYR A 26 -3.41 2.09 5.08
N GLY A 27 -3.94 0.89 5.30
CA GLY A 27 -4.55 0.14 4.21
C GLY A 27 -5.61 0.88 3.42
N TYR A 28 -6.55 1.51 4.11
CA TYR A 28 -7.62 2.22 3.43
C TYR A 28 -7.09 3.40 2.61
N GLN A 29 -6.10 4.11 3.15
CA GLN A 29 -5.48 5.21 2.44
C GLN A 29 -4.81 4.73 1.16
N ILE A 30 -4.10 3.61 1.25
CA ILE A 30 -3.45 3.02 0.09
C ILE A 30 -4.49 2.61 -0.95
N CYS A 31 -5.61 2.02 -0.51
CA CYS A 31 -6.68 1.65 -1.42
C CYS A 31 -7.22 2.86 -2.17
N LYS A 32 -7.46 3.95 -1.47
CA LYS A 32 -8.01 5.14 -2.10
C LYS A 32 -7.05 5.70 -3.14
N ILE A 33 -5.77 5.77 -2.78
CA ILE A 33 -4.77 6.27 -3.71
C ILE A 33 -4.66 5.35 -4.92
N TYR A 34 -4.67 4.05 -4.68
CA TYR A 34 -4.58 3.08 -5.76
C TYR A 34 -5.70 3.29 -6.78
N HIS A 35 -6.93 3.45 -6.29
CA HIS A 35 -8.08 3.57 -7.18
C HIS A 35 -8.10 4.88 -7.94
N GLU A 36 -7.36 5.87 -7.48
CA GLU A 36 -7.26 7.13 -8.21
C GLU A 36 -6.24 7.09 -9.34
N ILE A 37 -5.26 6.21 -9.23
CA ILE A 37 -4.15 6.19 -10.17
C ILE A 37 -4.23 5.01 -11.13
N PHE A 38 -4.58 3.85 -10.62
CA PHE A 38 -4.51 2.60 -11.37
C PHE A 38 -5.89 2.03 -11.62
N PRO A 39 -6.00 1.07 -12.57
CA PRO A 39 -7.30 0.42 -12.79
C PRO A 39 -7.83 -0.18 -11.51
N ALA A 40 -9.12 -0.14 -11.35
CA ALA A 40 -9.76 -0.58 -10.12
C ALA A 40 -9.55 -2.06 -9.86
N VAL A 41 -9.25 -2.39 -8.61
CA VAL A 41 -9.20 -3.76 -8.14
C VAL A 41 -9.98 -3.78 -6.84
N THR A 42 -10.28 -4.97 -6.34
CA THR A 42 -11.05 -5.05 -5.11
C THR A 42 -10.19 -4.64 -3.93
N GLN A 43 -10.84 -4.12 -2.92
CA GLN A 43 -10.16 -3.78 -1.68
C GLN A 43 -9.53 -5.02 -1.06
N ARG A 44 -10.23 -6.15 -1.17
CA ARG A 44 -9.70 -7.42 -0.68
C ARG A 44 -8.36 -7.75 -1.34
N SER A 45 -8.27 -7.51 -2.64
CA SER A 45 -7.05 -7.79 -3.38
C SER A 45 -5.89 -6.94 -2.87
N ILE A 46 -6.16 -5.66 -2.59
CA ILE A 46 -5.12 -4.78 -2.08
C ILE A 46 -4.65 -5.24 -0.70
N TYR A 47 -5.59 -5.57 0.19
CA TYR A 47 -5.21 -6.05 1.51
C TYR A 47 -4.48 -7.38 1.45
N TYR A 48 -4.86 -8.24 0.49
CA TYR A 48 -4.14 -9.49 0.30
C TYR A 48 -2.67 -9.22 -0.04
N HIS A 49 -2.43 -8.27 -0.94
CA HIS A 49 -1.06 -7.98 -1.36
C HIS A 49 -0.28 -7.22 -0.31
N LEU A 50 -0.95 -6.44 0.52
CA LEU A 50 -0.27 -5.83 1.66
C LEU A 50 0.24 -6.91 2.60
N ARG A 51 -0.61 -7.88 2.90
CA ARG A 51 -0.21 -8.99 3.76
C ARG A 51 0.89 -9.82 3.12
N LYS A 52 0.71 -10.16 1.84
CA LYS A 52 1.70 -10.96 1.14
C LYS A 52 3.04 -10.24 1.09
N GLY A 53 3.01 -8.94 0.88
CA GLY A 53 4.24 -8.16 0.86
C GLY A 53 4.99 -8.16 2.17
N THR A 54 4.26 -8.22 3.30
CA THR A 54 4.95 -8.30 4.59
C THR A 54 5.61 -9.66 4.76
N GLN A 55 5.06 -10.70 4.13
CA GLN A 55 5.67 -12.02 4.18
C GLN A 55 6.92 -12.11 3.33
N THR A 56 6.93 -11.41 2.20
CA THR A 56 8.08 -11.46 1.29
C THR A 56 9.18 -10.46 1.66
N GLY A 57 8.86 -9.52 2.52
CA GLY A 57 9.83 -8.50 2.88
C GLY A 57 9.76 -7.26 2.01
N GLU A 58 8.85 -7.22 1.04
CA GLU A 58 8.69 -6.06 0.19
C GLU A 58 7.96 -4.93 0.89
N ILE A 59 7.14 -5.27 1.87
CA ILE A 59 6.38 -4.30 2.65
C ILE A 59 6.62 -4.61 4.11
N ALA A 60 6.66 -3.58 4.94
CA ALA A 60 6.84 -3.76 6.37
C ALA A 60 5.75 -3.02 7.12
N VAL A 61 5.42 -3.51 8.30
CA VAL A 61 4.48 -2.80 9.16
C VAL A 61 5.27 -1.75 9.91
N ASN A 62 4.86 -0.49 9.73
CA ASN A 62 5.53 0.62 10.39
C ASN A 62 5.04 0.76 11.83
N GLN A 63 3.72 0.80 12.00
CA GLN A 63 3.16 0.92 13.32
C GLN A 63 1.69 0.55 13.27
N ILE A 64 1.15 0.23 14.43
CA ILE A 64 -0.28 -0.01 14.58
C ILE A 64 -0.78 1.05 15.52
N LYS A 65 -1.74 1.85 15.08
CA LYS A 65 -2.30 2.92 15.88
C LYS A 65 -3.73 2.60 16.24
N GLU A 66 -4.08 2.88 17.49
CA GLU A 66 -5.45 2.82 17.92
C GLU A 66 -6.00 4.22 17.95
N GLU A 67 -7.14 4.43 17.34
CA GLU A 67 -7.78 5.74 17.33
C GLU A 67 -9.11 5.65 18.05
N LYS A 68 -9.33 6.55 18.97
CA LYS A 68 -10.60 6.63 19.68
C LYS A 68 -11.52 7.57 18.95
N GLY A 69 -12.80 7.27 18.98
CA GLY A 69 -13.78 8.12 18.35
C GLY A 69 -15.17 7.66 18.72
N ASP A 70 -16.14 8.39 18.21
CA ASP A 70 -17.54 8.11 18.47
C ASP A 70 -18.05 7.12 17.43
N PHE A 71 -17.79 5.86 17.63
CA PHE A 71 -18.27 4.83 16.72
C PHE A 71 -19.42 4.07 17.36
N SER A 72 -20.42 3.77 16.58
CA SER A 72 -21.56 3.08 17.09
C SER A 72 -21.25 1.67 17.56
N TRP A 73 -20.19 1.07 17.03
CA TRP A 73 -19.81 -0.29 17.40
C TRP A 73 -18.70 -0.33 18.43
N GLY A 74 -18.22 0.82 18.82
CA GLY A 74 -17.13 0.90 19.77
C GLY A 74 -16.46 2.23 19.62
N ASN A 75 -15.46 2.49 20.43
CA ASN A 75 -14.79 3.77 20.38
C ASN A 75 -13.29 3.68 20.14
N VAL A 76 -12.84 2.54 19.61
CA VAL A 76 -11.44 2.36 19.26
C VAL A 76 -11.35 1.69 17.91
N VAL A 77 -10.54 2.27 17.02
CA VAL A 77 -10.29 1.69 15.71
C VAL A 77 -8.78 1.53 15.57
N GLU A 78 -8.38 0.37 15.08
CA GLU A 78 -6.97 0.07 14.91
C GLU A 78 -6.58 0.32 13.46
N LYS A 79 -5.51 1.08 13.25
CA LYS A 79 -4.98 1.31 11.91
C LYS A 79 -3.58 0.76 11.83
N ILE A 80 -3.33 -0.06 10.81
CA ILE A 80 -2.01 -0.62 10.55
C ILE A 80 -1.37 0.21 9.46
N TYR A 81 -0.22 0.80 9.77
CA TYR A 81 0.53 1.59 8.82
C TYR A 81 1.63 0.74 8.20
N TYR A 82 1.75 0.83 6.89
CA TYR A 82 2.73 0.08 6.12
C TYR A 82 3.77 1.00 5.53
N GLU A 83 4.94 0.46 5.28
CA GLU A 83 6.02 1.17 4.62
C GLU A 83 6.78 0.18 3.74
N LEU A 84 7.76 0.65 2.99
CA LEU A 84 8.55 -0.25 2.17
C LEU A 84 9.44 -1.11 3.05
N GLY A 85 9.52 -2.39 2.69
CA GLY A 85 10.42 -3.32 3.37
C GLY A 85 11.77 -3.36 2.68
N GLU A 86 12.66 -4.17 3.22
CA GLU A 86 14.02 -4.27 2.68
C GLU A 86 14.07 -4.87 1.29
N GLN A 87 13.08 -5.68 0.96
CA GLN A 87 13.07 -6.35 -0.34
C GLN A 87 12.31 -5.58 -1.41
N ALA A 88 11.84 -4.37 -1.10
CA ALA A 88 11.10 -3.58 -2.05
C ALA A 88 12.02 -3.09 -3.17
N GLU A 89 11.49 -3.05 -4.38
CA GLU A 89 12.22 -2.55 -5.54
C GLU A 89 11.33 -1.58 -6.31
N PRO A 90 11.14 -0.37 -5.78
CA PRO A 90 10.33 0.61 -6.49
C PRO A 90 11.07 1.09 -7.73
N LYS A 91 10.32 1.37 -8.77
CA LYS A 91 10.87 1.80 -10.04
C LYS A 91 10.68 3.28 -10.31
N GLY A 92 9.85 3.94 -9.52
CA GLY A 92 9.58 5.35 -9.71
C GLY A 92 8.46 5.59 -10.70
N GLU A 93 7.26 5.20 -10.32
CA GLU A 93 6.10 5.36 -11.20
C GLU A 93 5.67 6.83 -11.26
N PRO A 94 5.77 7.48 -12.45
CA PRO A 94 5.44 8.91 -12.54
C PRO A 94 4.01 9.24 -12.17
N ARG A 95 3.07 8.35 -12.47
CA ARG A 95 1.66 8.61 -12.14
C ARG A 95 1.45 8.76 -10.65
N VAL A 96 2.16 7.98 -9.86
CA VAL A 96 2.05 8.06 -8.40
C VAL A 96 2.65 9.37 -7.92
N LYS A 97 3.81 9.69 -8.43
CA LYS A 97 4.50 10.91 -8.04
C LYS A 97 3.65 12.14 -8.30
N GLU A 98 3.06 12.20 -9.51
CA GLU A 98 2.24 13.34 -9.88
C GLU A 98 0.99 13.46 -9.01
N PHE A 99 0.35 12.33 -8.77
CA PHE A 99 -0.87 12.34 -7.97
C PHE A 99 -0.60 12.80 -6.55
N LEU A 100 0.43 12.24 -5.93
CA LEU A 100 0.74 12.59 -4.55
C LEU A 100 1.23 14.01 -4.40
N LYS A 101 1.90 14.51 -5.42
CA LYS A 101 2.35 15.88 -5.42
C LYS A 101 1.18 16.86 -5.38
N LYS A 102 0.07 16.52 -6.04
CA LYS A 102 -1.12 17.36 -6.03
C LYS A 102 -1.81 17.37 -4.67
N ILE A 103 -1.80 16.23 -4.00
CA ILE A 103 -2.55 16.07 -2.75
C ILE A 103 -1.74 16.43 -1.53
N TYR A 104 -0.50 16.01 -1.53
CA TYR A 104 0.36 16.20 -0.36
C TYR A 104 1.48 17.18 -0.65
N LYS A 105 1.13 18.35 -1.04
CA LYS A 105 2.13 19.35 -1.37
C LYS A 105 2.99 19.78 -0.23
#